data_437bc437acf0f83b4d751cb349319e9a
#
_entry.id   437bc437acf0f83b4d751cb349319e9a
#
_cell.length_a   1.000
_cell.length_b   1.000
_cell.length_c   1.000
_cell.angle_alpha   90.00
_cell.angle_beta   90.00
_cell.angle_gamma   90.00
#
_symmetry.space_group_name_H-M   'P 1'
#
loop_
_entity.id
_entity.type
_entity.pdbx_description
1 polymer ?
#
loop_
_entity_poly.entity_id
_entity_poly.type
_entity_poly.pdbx_seq_one_letter_code
_entity_poly.pdbx_strand_id
1 'polypeptide(L)'
;MNIRVLLILGAFIFFGNFNGFAQSKKQQQLEEQRQSLLNDIKKINNLLFKTRGEKKTVLTEVEDLSQRIKAQENLIRVTNQQANLLTREINDNQNQITQLRDDLKKLKDDYAAMVRKSYKSKSQQSRVMFLLSSQSFLQAYKRVQYMKQYANHRKKQGETIKVKTEKLQELNRNLISQRKQKDVLIAENKKTKIALAKEKKAQEGLIASLKKEEGTFVKQIRSKQKEADRINGEVKKMIRDAIAAANKKAGKTTTKTTTASKEDFALTPEAAALAKDFKNNKGKLIWPVEKGIVINKHGTRQHPQFPNVTQTFHGVEIATSANAKARAVFNGEVLKIQQIKNANKAVMIGHGDYITIYYNLASLSVKQGDVVTTKQEIGTFFTHPVTGKTNFKFLVYKNDTELNPEDWIYRM
;
A
#
# COMPACT_ATOMS: atom_id res chain seq x y z
N MET A 1 -30.58 41.91 16.76
CA MET A 1 -29.23 41.26 16.85
C MET A 1 -29.12 40.33 15.64
N ASN A 2 -28.24 40.72 14.74
CA ASN A 2 -28.26 40.33 13.33
C ASN A 2 -27.97 38.82 13.09
N ILE A 3 -28.81 38.18 12.32
CA ILE A 3 -28.71 36.78 11.79
C ILE A 3 -27.35 36.50 11.12
N ARG A 4 -26.65 37.53 10.64
CA ARG A 4 -25.32 37.42 10.03
C ARG A 4 -24.19 37.06 11.01
N VAL A 5 -24.31 37.33 12.29
CA VAL A 5 -23.29 36.98 13.32
C VAL A 5 -23.44 35.53 13.75
N LEU A 6 -24.63 34.94 13.67
CA LEU A 6 -24.84 33.51 14.01
C LEU A 6 -24.30 32.58 12.94
N LEU A 7 -24.27 32.99 11.65
CA LEU A 7 -23.71 32.20 10.55
C LEU A 7 -22.18 32.17 10.56
N ILE A 8 -21.51 33.17 11.07
CA ILE A 8 -20.03 33.24 11.17
C ILE A 8 -19.54 32.38 12.34
N LEU A 9 -20.29 32.25 13.43
CA LEU A 9 -19.94 31.36 14.55
C LEU A 9 -20.18 29.87 14.22
N GLY A 10 -21.14 29.56 13.35
CA GLY A 10 -21.40 28.20 12.89
C GLY A 10 -20.34 27.67 11.92
N ALA A 11 -19.73 28.55 11.12
CA ALA A 11 -18.71 28.15 10.14
C ALA A 11 -17.34 27.84 10.78
N PHE A 12 -17.03 28.42 11.95
CA PHE A 12 -15.75 28.19 12.62
C PHE A 12 -15.66 26.85 13.39
N ILE A 13 -16.80 26.26 13.74
CA ILE A 13 -16.83 24.95 14.43
C ILE A 13 -16.67 23.77 13.45
N PHE A 14 -16.96 23.99 12.15
CA PHE A 14 -16.89 22.90 11.13
C PHE A 14 -15.48 22.69 10.55
N PHE A 15 -14.57 23.69 10.65
CA PHE A 15 -13.21 23.56 10.10
C PHE A 15 -12.22 22.85 11.03
N GLY A 16 -12.51 22.75 12.34
CA GLY A 16 -11.61 22.09 13.31
C GLY A 16 -11.61 20.56 13.24
N ASN A 17 -12.65 19.93 12.71
CA ASN A 17 -12.78 18.47 12.68
C ASN A 17 -12.21 17.82 11.41
N PHE A 18 -12.01 18.57 10.33
CA PHE A 18 -11.50 18.01 9.08
C PHE A 18 -10.01 17.62 9.14
N ASN A 19 -9.20 18.35 9.90
CA ASN A 19 -7.76 18.04 10.03
C ASN A 19 -7.50 16.77 10.85
N GLY A 20 -8.28 16.49 11.89
CA GLY A 20 -8.14 15.30 12.71
C GLY A 20 -8.48 14.00 11.95
N PHE A 21 -9.51 14.02 11.10
CA PHE A 21 -9.90 12.86 10.27
C PHE A 21 -8.89 12.56 9.16
N ALA A 22 -8.36 13.58 8.50
CA ALA A 22 -7.35 13.42 7.45
C ALA A 22 -6.02 12.92 8.02
N GLN A 23 -5.64 13.37 9.19
CA GLN A 23 -4.40 13.02 9.87
C GLN A 23 -4.45 11.58 10.41
N SER A 24 -5.57 11.17 11.02
CA SER A 24 -5.84 9.78 11.44
C SER A 24 -5.82 8.82 10.25
N LYS A 25 -6.44 9.19 9.12
CA LYS A 25 -6.41 8.40 7.87
C LYS A 25 -5.00 8.24 7.32
N LYS A 26 -4.19 9.29 7.37
CA LYS A 26 -2.77 9.25 6.93
C LYS A 26 -1.92 8.34 7.82
N GLN A 27 -2.13 8.36 9.12
CA GLN A 27 -1.44 7.49 10.06
C GLN A 27 -1.80 6.03 9.82
N GLN A 28 -3.07 5.73 9.61
CA GLN A 28 -3.54 4.38 9.27
C GLN A 28 -2.92 3.88 7.96
N GLN A 29 -2.88 4.72 6.91
CA GLN A 29 -2.23 4.37 5.63
C GLN A 29 -0.73 4.06 5.80
N LEU A 30 0.00 4.84 6.61
CA LEU A 30 1.42 4.59 6.86
C LEU A 30 1.63 3.31 7.66
N GLU A 31 0.76 2.99 8.62
CA GLU A 31 0.81 1.72 9.37
C GLU A 31 0.53 0.52 8.47
N GLU A 32 -0.48 0.60 7.60
CA GLU A 32 -0.75 -0.44 6.59
C GLU A 32 0.46 -0.65 5.66
N GLN A 33 1.08 0.43 5.19
CA GLN A 33 2.30 0.35 4.38
C GLN A 33 3.46 -0.28 5.15
N ARG A 34 3.64 0.07 6.42
CA ARG A 34 4.68 -0.49 7.29
C ARG A 34 4.47 -1.99 7.49
N GLN A 35 3.25 -2.42 7.79
CA GLN A 35 2.91 -3.83 7.96
C GLN A 35 3.10 -4.62 6.65
N SER A 36 2.72 -4.04 5.52
CA SER A 36 2.98 -4.63 4.19
C SER A 36 4.48 -4.85 3.97
N LEU A 37 5.32 -3.84 4.24
CA LEU A 37 6.77 -3.94 4.09
C LEU A 37 7.41 -4.97 5.03
N LEU A 38 6.93 -5.08 6.27
CA LEU A 38 7.37 -6.13 7.22
C LEU A 38 7.03 -7.53 6.69
N ASN A 39 5.84 -7.70 6.12
CA ASN A 39 5.42 -8.94 5.49
C ASN A 39 6.28 -9.25 4.25
N ASP A 40 6.61 -8.25 3.45
CA ASP A 40 7.48 -8.43 2.27
C ASP A 40 8.89 -8.81 2.66
N ILE A 41 9.47 -8.20 3.69
CA ILE A 41 10.77 -8.60 4.25
C ILE A 41 10.71 -10.06 4.74
N LYS A 42 9.62 -10.47 5.40
CA LYS A 42 9.43 -11.86 5.84
C LYS A 42 9.33 -12.82 4.65
N LYS A 43 8.60 -12.44 3.58
CA LYS A 43 8.53 -13.23 2.32
C LYS A 43 9.92 -13.32 1.66
N ILE A 44 10.64 -12.21 1.53
CA ILE A 44 12.00 -12.17 0.98
C ILE A 44 12.91 -13.13 1.75
N ASN A 45 12.91 -13.06 3.08
CA ASN A 45 13.71 -13.95 3.91
C ASN A 45 13.34 -15.43 3.70
N ASN A 46 12.05 -15.76 3.59
CA ASN A 46 11.60 -17.13 3.42
C ASN A 46 11.86 -17.67 2.00
N LEU A 47 11.64 -16.85 0.96
CA LEU A 47 11.69 -17.29 -0.44
C LEU A 47 13.11 -17.21 -1.03
N LEU A 48 13.93 -16.27 -0.58
CA LEU A 48 15.26 -16.04 -1.16
C LEU A 48 16.40 -16.57 -0.27
N PHE A 49 16.25 -16.55 1.05
CA PHE A 49 17.33 -16.92 1.98
C PHE A 49 17.16 -18.25 2.68
N LYS A 50 15.93 -18.74 2.91
CA LYS A 50 15.71 -20.06 3.56
C LYS A 50 15.73 -21.24 2.59
N THR A 51 15.77 -21.03 1.29
CA THR A 51 15.88 -22.11 0.32
C THR A 51 17.24 -22.79 0.47
N ARG A 52 17.22 -24.04 0.96
CA ARG A 52 18.40 -24.90 1.07
C ARG A 52 18.84 -25.33 -0.32
N GLY A 53 19.95 -24.82 -0.79
CA GLY A 53 20.59 -25.30 -2.00
C GLY A 53 22.06 -24.87 -1.97
N GLU A 54 22.95 -25.85 -1.90
CA GLU A 54 24.38 -25.66 -2.03
C GLU A 54 24.72 -25.01 -3.38
N LYS A 55 25.53 -23.96 -3.39
CA LYS A 55 26.02 -23.18 -4.53
C LYS A 55 25.07 -22.08 -5.05
N LYS A 56 24.78 -21.12 -4.20
CA LYS A 56 24.40 -19.79 -4.71
C LYS A 56 25.64 -19.18 -5.38
N THR A 57 25.46 -18.67 -6.62
CA THR A 57 26.53 -17.85 -7.22
C THR A 57 26.59 -16.53 -6.47
N VAL A 58 27.80 -15.94 -6.31
CA VAL A 58 27.97 -14.63 -5.66
C VAL A 58 27.03 -13.55 -6.26
N LEU A 59 26.82 -13.62 -7.57
CA LEU A 59 25.88 -12.74 -8.26
C LEU A 59 24.44 -12.88 -7.74
N THR A 60 23.94 -14.12 -7.61
CA THR A 60 22.59 -14.37 -7.08
C THR A 60 22.47 -13.92 -5.62
N GLU A 61 23.54 -14.07 -4.83
CA GLU A 61 23.57 -13.65 -3.44
C GLU A 61 23.52 -12.13 -3.30
N VAL A 62 24.23 -11.41 -4.16
CA VAL A 62 24.15 -9.93 -4.23
C VAL A 62 22.78 -9.46 -4.68
N GLU A 63 22.15 -10.13 -5.66
CA GLU A 63 20.79 -9.80 -6.12
C GLU A 63 19.77 -10.00 -4.98
N ASP A 64 19.81 -11.15 -4.29
CA ASP A 64 18.91 -11.45 -3.16
C ASP A 64 19.09 -10.42 -2.03
N LEU A 65 20.35 -10.07 -1.71
CA LEU A 65 20.69 -9.11 -0.68
C LEU A 65 20.23 -7.69 -1.05
N SER A 66 20.35 -7.32 -2.33
CA SER A 66 19.84 -6.04 -2.86
C SER A 66 18.35 -5.89 -2.68
N GLN A 67 17.56 -6.95 -2.89
CA GLN A 67 16.09 -6.92 -2.69
C GLN A 67 15.77 -6.68 -1.20
N ARG A 68 16.47 -7.36 -0.29
CA ARG A 68 16.25 -7.19 1.15
C ARG A 68 16.66 -5.81 1.63
N ILE A 69 17.79 -5.29 1.19
CA ILE A 69 18.28 -3.93 1.50
C ILE A 69 17.24 -2.90 1.06
N LYS A 70 16.75 -2.99 -0.18
CA LYS A 70 15.72 -2.08 -0.70
C LYS A 70 14.42 -2.10 0.11
N ALA A 71 13.97 -3.29 0.50
CA ALA A 71 12.77 -3.42 1.34
C ALA A 71 12.98 -2.80 2.73
N GLN A 72 14.16 -2.97 3.35
CA GLN A 72 14.50 -2.36 4.63
C GLN A 72 14.65 -0.83 4.53
N GLU A 73 15.23 -0.31 3.47
CA GLU A 73 15.29 1.15 3.21
C GLU A 73 13.90 1.77 3.11
N ASN A 74 12.98 1.11 2.40
CA ASN A 74 11.60 1.53 2.30
C ASN A 74 10.90 1.48 3.68
N LEU A 75 11.13 0.44 4.47
CA LEU A 75 10.61 0.33 5.82
C LEU A 75 11.08 1.49 6.71
N ILE A 76 12.39 1.80 6.69
CA ILE A 76 12.97 2.92 7.42
C ILE A 76 12.31 4.24 7.00
N ARG A 77 12.13 4.45 5.69
CA ARG A 77 11.49 5.66 5.15
C ARG A 77 10.06 5.82 5.65
N VAL A 78 9.24 4.77 5.56
CA VAL A 78 7.84 4.79 6.01
C VAL A 78 7.75 4.97 7.53
N THR A 79 8.60 4.29 8.29
CA THR A 79 8.66 4.43 9.76
C THR A 79 9.06 5.85 10.18
N ASN A 80 10.00 6.49 9.46
CA ASN A 80 10.37 7.89 9.69
C ASN A 80 9.19 8.84 9.41
N GLN A 81 8.44 8.61 8.31
CA GLN A 81 7.26 9.42 8.00
C GLN A 81 6.18 9.29 9.08
N GLN A 82 5.96 8.08 9.58
CA GLN A 82 5.02 7.81 10.67
C GLN A 82 5.44 8.49 11.98
N ALA A 83 6.72 8.38 12.35
CA ALA A 83 7.26 9.04 13.54
C ALA A 83 7.18 10.57 13.45
N ASN A 84 7.42 11.16 12.28
CA ASN A 84 7.31 12.59 12.05
C ASN A 84 5.85 13.07 12.15
N LEU A 85 4.90 12.31 11.59
CA LEU A 85 3.48 12.61 11.72
C LEU A 85 3.06 12.58 13.18
N LEU A 86 3.44 11.53 13.89
CA LEU A 86 3.15 11.38 15.32
C LEU A 86 3.79 12.50 16.18
N THR A 87 4.97 13.00 15.79
CA THR A 87 5.60 14.15 16.45
C THR A 87 4.75 15.41 16.28
N ARG A 88 4.18 15.66 15.11
CA ARG A 88 3.27 16.80 14.88
C ARG A 88 2.01 16.67 15.73
N GLU A 89 1.39 15.51 15.75
CA GLU A 89 0.20 15.24 16.58
C GLU A 89 0.47 15.42 18.07
N ILE A 90 1.64 14.99 18.56
CA ILE A 90 2.08 15.20 19.95
C ILE A 90 2.19 16.70 20.25
N ASN A 91 2.79 17.48 19.36
CA ASN A 91 2.95 18.93 19.54
C ASN A 91 1.59 19.64 19.53
N ASP A 92 0.71 19.27 18.59
CA ASP A 92 -0.64 19.85 18.50
C ASP A 92 -1.46 19.51 19.75
N ASN A 93 -1.39 18.27 20.22
CA ASN A 93 -2.04 17.84 21.45
C ASN A 93 -1.50 18.59 22.67
N GLN A 94 -0.19 18.83 22.73
CA GLN A 94 0.46 19.55 23.80
C GLN A 94 0.05 21.03 23.86
N ASN A 95 -0.07 21.66 22.69
CA ASN A 95 -0.59 23.03 22.55
C ASN A 95 -2.06 23.11 23.02
N GLN A 96 -2.91 22.18 22.59
CA GLN A 96 -4.30 22.10 23.02
C GLN A 96 -4.42 21.90 24.53
N ILE A 97 -3.59 21.05 25.13
CA ILE A 97 -3.53 20.82 26.58
C ILE A 97 -3.17 22.13 27.31
N THR A 98 -2.18 22.87 26.82
CA THR A 98 -1.76 24.13 27.42
C THR A 98 -2.88 25.16 27.37
N GLN A 99 -3.48 25.38 26.20
CA GLN A 99 -4.61 26.29 26.04
C GLN A 99 -5.80 25.92 26.93
N LEU A 100 -6.14 24.62 26.98
CA LEU A 100 -7.25 24.15 27.77
C LEU A 100 -7.00 24.28 29.29
N ARG A 101 -5.75 24.13 29.74
CA ARG A 101 -5.36 24.38 31.15
C ARG A 101 -5.53 25.84 31.52
N ASP A 102 -5.08 26.76 30.67
CA ASP A 102 -5.19 28.21 30.89
C ASP A 102 -6.65 28.63 30.91
N ASP A 103 -7.45 28.15 29.98
CA ASP A 103 -8.90 28.40 29.96
C ASP A 103 -9.60 27.87 31.22
N LEU A 104 -9.27 26.62 31.62
CA LEU A 104 -9.82 26.03 32.82
C LEU A 104 -9.43 26.77 34.08
N LYS A 105 -8.21 27.26 34.16
CA LYS A 105 -7.75 28.09 35.28
C LYS A 105 -8.61 29.35 35.39
N LYS A 106 -8.72 30.13 34.31
CA LYS A 106 -9.56 31.35 34.27
C LYS A 106 -11.01 31.06 34.67
N LEU A 107 -11.60 30.00 34.03
CA LEU A 107 -12.99 29.63 34.29
C LEU A 107 -13.24 29.19 35.75
N LYS A 108 -12.28 28.47 36.35
CA LYS A 108 -12.35 28.05 37.76
C LYS A 108 -12.19 29.23 38.72
N ASP A 109 -11.31 30.19 38.41
CA ASP A 109 -11.11 31.37 39.20
C ASP A 109 -12.36 32.26 39.19
N ASP A 110 -12.98 32.48 38.01
CA ASP A 110 -14.24 33.19 37.85
C ASP A 110 -15.39 32.47 38.59
N TYR A 111 -15.48 31.17 38.47
CA TYR A 111 -16.47 30.36 39.17
C TYR A 111 -16.28 30.44 40.69
N ALA A 112 -15.05 30.35 41.18
CA ALA A 112 -14.73 30.48 42.61
C ALA A 112 -15.06 31.86 43.16
N ALA A 113 -14.77 32.95 42.38
CA ALA A 113 -15.13 34.30 42.74
C ALA A 113 -16.66 34.48 42.86
N MET A 114 -17.38 33.92 41.89
CA MET A 114 -18.85 33.93 41.84
C MET A 114 -19.45 33.14 43.03
N VAL A 115 -18.90 31.97 43.36
CA VAL A 115 -19.34 31.16 44.52
C VAL A 115 -19.09 31.90 45.83
N ARG A 116 -17.92 32.56 46.02
CA ARG A 116 -17.58 33.36 47.17
C ARG A 116 -18.58 34.54 47.39
N LYS A 117 -18.89 35.25 46.29
CA LYS A 117 -19.89 36.34 46.32
C LYS A 117 -21.28 35.82 46.73
N SER A 118 -21.68 34.67 46.18
CA SER A 118 -22.95 33.99 46.48
C SER A 118 -23.03 33.49 47.91
N TYR A 119 -21.90 33.03 48.46
CA TYR A 119 -21.85 32.55 49.86
C TYR A 119 -22.02 33.71 50.84
N LYS A 120 -21.41 34.88 50.58
CA LYS A 120 -21.58 36.10 51.41
C LYS A 120 -23.06 36.58 51.44
N SER A 121 -23.86 36.31 50.39
CA SER A 121 -25.28 36.70 50.25
C SER A 121 -26.24 35.54 50.61
N LYS A 122 -25.80 34.52 51.40
CA LYS A 122 -26.48 33.23 51.52
C LYS A 122 -27.65 33.20 52.49
N SER A 123 -27.88 34.29 53.31
CA SER A 123 -29.04 34.29 54.18
C SER A 123 -30.33 34.29 53.33
N GLN A 124 -31.24 33.37 53.58
CA GLN A 124 -32.58 33.39 52.95
C GLN A 124 -33.28 34.75 53.15
N GLN A 125 -33.07 35.34 54.34
CA GLN A 125 -33.50 36.68 54.63
C GLN A 125 -32.99 37.74 53.63
N SER A 126 -31.71 37.68 53.24
CA SER A 126 -31.13 38.59 52.26
C SER A 126 -31.75 38.51 50.84
N ARG A 127 -32.16 37.27 50.43
CA ARG A 127 -32.83 37.08 49.13
C ARG A 127 -34.28 37.56 49.17
N VAL A 128 -34.99 37.27 50.27
CA VAL A 128 -36.36 37.70 50.47
C VAL A 128 -36.37 39.24 50.63
N MET A 129 -35.46 39.82 51.41
CA MET A 129 -35.30 41.25 51.55
C MET A 129 -34.99 41.95 50.21
N PHE A 130 -34.12 41.34 49.38
CA PHE A 130 -33.82 41.84 48.06
C PHE A 130 -35.07 41.87 47.13
N LEU A 131 -35.98 40.94 47.27
CA LEU A 131 -37.24 40.94 46.50
C LEU A 131 -38.26 41.93 47.11
N LEU A 132 -38.42 41.94 48.46
CA LEU A 132 -39.39 42.76 49.15
C LEU A 132 -39.00 44.29 49.16
N SER A 133 -37.73 44.63 48.96
CA SER A 133 -37.27 45.97 48.82
C SER A 133 -37.53 46.58 47.42
N SER A 134 -38.37 45.92 46.58
CA SER A 134 -38.76 46.41 45.28
C SER A 134 -39.85 47.45 45.38
N GLN A 135 -39.72 48.56 44.62
CA GLN A 135 -40.67 49.68 44.58
C GLN A 135 -41.92 49.38 43.72
N SER A 136 -41.87 48.32 42.89
CA SER A 136 -42.99 47.93 42.05
C SER A 136 -42.95 46.43 41.78
N PHE A 137 -44.12 45.83 41.44
CA PHE A 137 -44.25 44.43 41.06
C PHE A 137 -43.33 44.07 39.84
N LEU A 138 -43.28 44.96 38.86
CA LEU A 138 -42.39 44.78 37.70
C LEU A 138 -40.91 44.67 38.08
N GLN A 139 -40.49 45.46 39.05
CA GLN A 139 -39.11 45.45 39.58
C GLN A 139 -38.84 44.13 40.33
N ALA A 140 -39.78 43.67 41.13
CA ALA A 140 -39.68 42.38 41.80
C ALA A 140 -39.57 41.22 40.81
N TYR A 141 -40.40 41.22 39.77
CA TYR A 141 -40.37 40.23 38.70
C TYR A 141 -39.00 40.20 37.97
N LYS A 142 -38.48 41.39 37.59
CA LYS A 142 -37.13 41.51 37.01
C LYS A 142 -36.06 40.94 37.92
N ARG A 143 -36.10 41.21 39.22
CA ARG A 143 -35.13 40.67 40.20
C ARG A 143 -35.18 39.13 40.28
N VAL A 144 -36.36 38.51 40.25
CA VAL A 144 -36.53 37.06 40.18
C VAL A 144 -35.91 36.51 38.90
N GLN A 145 -36.13 37.14 37.76
CA GLN A 145 -35.54 36.73 36.49
C GLN A 145 -34.01 36.81 36.53
N TYR A 146 -33.44 37.87 37.08
CA TYR A 146 -31.97 37.97 37.27
C TYR A 146 -31.42 36.87 38.18
N MET A 147 -32.10 36.55 39.27
CA MET A 147 -31.69 35.42 40.14
C MET A 147 -31.73 34.08 39.42
N LYS A 148 -32.76 33.85 38.62
CA LYS A 148 -32.89 32.61 37.81
C LYS A 148 -31.79 32.54 36.74
N GLN A 149 -31.55 33.64 36.01
CA GLN A 149 -30.46 33.74 35.03
C GLN A 149 -29.08 33.49 35.67
N TYR A 150 -28.84 34.09 36.84
CA TYR A 150 -27.60 33.89 37.58
C TYR A 150 -27.40 32.43 38.02
N ALA A 151 -28.45 31.77 38.54
CA ALA A 151 -28.40 30.35 38.90
C ALA A 151 -28.12 29.46 37.71
N ASN A 152 -28.80 29.73 36.57
CA ASN A 152 -28.61 28.99 35.31
C ASN A 152 -27.17 29.21 34.75
N HIS A 153 -26.67 30.44 34.83
CA HIS A 153 -25.29 30.71 34.42
C HIS A 153 -24.26 29.93 35.25
N ARG A 154 -24.43 29.88 36.56
CA ARG A 154 -23.59 29.10 37.48
C ARG A 154 -23.61 27.62 37.13
N LYS A 155 -24.82 27.04 36.91
CA LYS A 155 -24.98 25.64 36.52
C LYS A 155 -24.20 25.38 35.21
N LYS A 156 -24.42 26.20 34.20
CA LYS A 156 -23.75 26.10 32.91
C LYS A 156 -22.23 26.20 33.00
N GLN A 157 -21.70 27.11 33.84
CA GLN A 157 -20.26 27.21 34.09
C GLN A 157 -19.71 25.93 34.76
N GLY A 158 -20.40 25.38 35.77
CA GLY A 158 -20.02 24.14 36.41
C GLY A 158 -19.97 22.94 35.44
N GLU A 159 -20.98 22.84 34.57
CA GLU A 159 -21.03 21.83 33.50
C GLU A 159 -19.87 22.01 32.50
N THR A 160 -19.58 23.25 32.11
CA THR A 160 -18.47 23.58 31.21
C THR A 160 -17.11 23.20 31.83
N ILE A 161 -16.91 23.48 33.12
CA ILE A 161 -15.68 23.06 33.84
C ILE A 161 -15.54 21.56 33.85
N LYS A 162 -16.65 20.82 34.10
CA LYS A 162 -16.63 19.35 34.09
C LYS A 162 -16.22 18.83 32.72
N VAL A 163 -16.91 19.24 31.66
CA VAL A 163 -16.64 18.78 30.28
C VAL A 163 -15.19 19.12 29.85
N LYS A 164 -14.72 20.35 30.10
CA LYS A 164 -13.35 20.76 29.81
C LYS A 164 -12.32 19.94 30.61
N THR A 165 -12.63 19.58 31.86
CA THR A 165 -11.74 18.74 32.68
C THR A 165 -11.64 17.31 32.14
N GLU A 166 -12.78 16.72 31.76
CA GLU A 166 -12.83 15.38 31.14
C GLU A 166 -12.04 15.39 29.82
N LYS A 167 -12.21 16.43 28.99
CA LYS A 167 -11.45 16.59 27.75
C LYS A 167 -9.94 16.71 27.99
N LEU A 168 -9.53 17.45 29.02
CA LEU A 168 -8.11 17.57 29.40
C LEU A 168 -7.53 16.21 29.81
N GLN A 169 -8.29 15.41 30.54
CA GLN A 169 -7.86 14.05 30.95
C GLN A 169 -7.72 13.13 29.73
N GLU A 170 -8.65 13.21 28.78
CA GLU A 170 -8.59 12.45 27.52
C GLU A 170 -7.35 12.82 26.72
N LEU A 171 -7.11 14.12 26.50
CA LEU A 171 -5.93 14.60 25.77
C LEU A 171 -4.61 14.17 26.42
N ASN A 172 -4.52 14.19 27.76
CA ASN A 172 -3.33 13.71 28.47
C ASN A 172 -3.12 12.20 28.30
N ARG A 173 -4.19 11.38 28.32
CA ARG A 173 -4.08 9.93 28.04
C ARG A 173 -3.61 9.67 26.62
N ASN A 174 -4.16 10.39 25.65
CA ASN A 174 -3.77 10.30 24.24
C ASN A 174 -2.30 10.70 24.04
N LEU A 175 -1.85 11.76 24.69
CA LEU A 175 -0.46 12.22 24.66
C LEU A 175 0.52 11.15 25.16
N ILE A 176 0.20 10.49 26.29
CA ILE A 176 1.01 9.40 26.84
C ILE A 176 1.08 8.22 25.87
N SER A 177 -0.06 7.82 25.30
CA SER A 177 -0.14 6.74 24.32
C SER A 177 0.68 7.05 23.07
N GLN A 178 0.54 8.27 22.52
CA GLN A 178 1.27 8.71 21.33
C GLN A 178 2.79 8.75 21.55
N ARG A 179 3.24 9.21 22.72
CA ARG A 179 4.67 9.19 23.07
C ARG A 179 5.20 7.76 23.11
N LYS A 180 4.49 6.84 23.80
CA LYS A 180 4.88 5.43 23.85
C LYS A 180 4.97 4.80 22.45
N GLN A 181 4.00 5.06 21.57
CA GLN A 181 4.03 4.57 20.21
C GLN A 181 5.24 5.12 19.44
N LYS A 182 5.53 6.42 19.57
CA LYS A 182 6.71 7.04 18.94
C LYS A 182 8.02 6.40 19.42
N ASP A 183 8.16 6.14 20.71
CA ASP A 183 9.37 5.53 21.29
C ASP A 183 9.58 4.10 20.73
N VAL A 184 8.50 3.32 20.59
CA VAL A 184 8.56 1.98 19.97
C VAL A 184 9.03 2.10 18.51
N LEU A 185 8.44 3.00 17.72
CA LEU A 185 8.84 3.21 16.32
C LEU A 185 10.30 3.62 16.19
N ILE A 186 10.80 4.50 17.07
CA ILE A 186 12.22 4.92 17.07
C ILE A 186 13.13 3.74 17.40
N ALA A 187 12.77 2.93 18.40
CA ALA A 187 13.56 1.76 18.79
C ALA A 187 13.62 0.70 17.67
N GLU A 188 12.50 0.40 17.03
CA GLU A 188 12.42 -0.51 15.88
C GLU A 188 13.24 0.01 14.70
N ASN A 189 13.12 1.31 14.40
CA ASN A 189 13.88 1.94 13.32
C ASN A 189 15.40 1.89 13.56
N LYS A 190 15.83 2.08 14.81
CA LYS A 190 17.24 1.94 15.19
C LYS A 190 17.76 0.51 14.95
N LYS A 191 16.98 -0.51 15.33
CA LYS A 191 17.32 -1.92 15.07
C LYS A 191 17.42 -2.20 13.56
N THR A 192 16.46 -1.72 12.78
CA THR A 192 16.45 -1.89 11.32
C THR A 192 17.66 -1.21 10.66
N LYS A 193 18.04 0.00 11.11
CA LYS A 193 19.22 0.71 10.61
C LYS A 193 20.51 -0.04 10.88
N ILE A 194 20.65 -0.63 12.07
CA ILE A 194 21.85 -1.44 12.42
C ILE A 194 21.92 -2.69 11.54
N ALA A 195 20.80 -3.40 11.37
CA ALA A 195 20.73 -4.57 10.49
C ALA A 195 21.06 -4.20 9.04
N LEU A 196 20.49 -3.10 8.54
CA LEU A 196 20.75 -2.58 7.20
C LEU A 196 22.23 -2.25 6.97
N ALA A 197 22.87 -1.60 7.95
CA ALA A 197 24.30 -1.26 7.86
C ALA A 197 25.17 -2.53 7.76
N LYS A 198 24.85 -3.57 8.55
CA LYS A 198 25.54 -4.87 8.49
C LYS A 198 25.36 -5.52 7.12
N GLU A 199 24.16 -5.51 6.57
CA GLU A 199 23.87 -6.10 5.27
C GLU A 199 24.54 -5.35 4.12
N LYS A 200 24.56 -4.00 4.16
CA LYS A 200 25.30 -3.20 3.18
C LYS A 200 26.78 -3.52 3.19
N LYS A 201 27.40 -3.63 4.37
CA LYS A 201 28.81 -4.01 4.47
C LYS A 201 29.08 -5.42 3.92
N ALA A 202 28.19 -6.38 4.17
CA ALA A 202 28.30 -7.72 3.60
C ALA A 202 28.16 -7.67 2.07
N GLN A 203 27.21 -6.88 1.54
CA GLN A 203 27.03 -6.68 0.11
C GLN A 203 28.26 -6.05 -0.56
N GLU A 204 28.87 -5.05 0.07
CA GLU A 204 30.12 -4.43 -0.42
C GLU A 204 31.26 -5.44 -0.54
N GLY A 205 31.41 -6.34 0.44
CA GLY A 205 32.38 -7.43 0.37
C GLY A 205 32.15 -8.39 -0.79
N LEU A 206 30.88 -8.76 -1.03
CA LEU A 206 30.50 -9.60 -2.17
C LEU A 206 30.72 -8.88 -3.50
N ILE A 207 30.38 -7.60 -3.59
CA ILE A 207 30.64 -6.78 -4.80
C ILE A 207 32.14 -6.67 -5.08
N ALA A 208 32.98 -6.53 -4.05
CA ALA A 208 34.43 -6.51 -4.23
C ALA A 208 34.96 -7.82 -4.82
N SER A 209 34.38 -8.97 -4.42
CA SER A 209 34.72 -10.27 -5.03
C SER A 209 34.22 -10.39 -6.46
N LEU A 210 33.01 -9.88 -6.76
CA LEU A 210 32.47 -9.83 -8.13
C LEU A 210 33.33 -9.01 -9.08
N LYS A 211 33.87 -7.88 -8.62
CA LYS A 211 34.76 -7.02 -9.45
C LYS A 211 36.04 -7.73 -9.85
N LYS A 212 36.56 -8.64 -9.02
CA LYS A 212 37.76 -9.44 -9.38
C LYS A 212 37.49 -10.39 -10.55
N GLU A 213 36.24 -10.84 -10.72
CA GLU A 213 35.83 -11.77 -11.78
C GLU A 213 34.88 -11.12 -12.79
N GLU A 214 34.92 -9.80 -12.93
CA GLU A 214 33.97 -9.00 -13.72
C GLU A 214 33.78 -9.54 -15.14
N GLY A 215 34.86 -9.90 -15.83
CA GLY A 215 34.79 -10.42 -17.19
C GLY A 215 33.94 -11.71 -17.31
N THR A 216 34.02 -12.58 -16.32
CA THR A 216 33.25 -13.84 -16.28
C THR A 216 31.76 -13.56 -16.01
N PHE A 217 31.45 -12.70 -15.03
CA PHE A 217 30.08 -12.37 -14.68
C PHE A 217 29.38 -11.56 -15.76
N VAL A 218 30.04 -10.60 -16.41
CA VAL A 218 29.52 -9.85 -17.55
C VAL A 218 29.17 -10.81 -18.72
N LYS A 219 30.04 -11.79 -19.01
CA LYS A 219 29.71 -12.83 -20.00
C LYS A 219 28.46 -13.65 -19.62
N GLN A 220 28.35 -14.04 -18.35
CA GLN A 220 27.17 -14.79 -17.86
C GLN A 220 25.89 -13.95 -17.94
N ILE A 221 25.92 -12.67 -17.57
CA ILE A 221 24.77 -11.77 -17.66
C ILE A 221 24.36 -11.59 -19.11
N ARG A 222 25.30 -11.36 -20.03
CA ARG A 222 25.01 -11.23 -21.46
C ARG A 222 24.44 -12.52 -22.06
N SER A 223 24.94 -13.68 -21.63
CA SER A 223 24.41 -14.99 -22.07
C SER A 223 22.97 -15.18 -21.60
N LYS A 224 22.69 -14.89 -20.33
CA LYS A 224 21.32 -14.92 -19.77
C LYS A 224 20.38 -13.94 -20.50
N GLN A 225 20.86 -12.74 -20.85
CA GLN A 225 20.08 -11.77 -21.62
C GLN A 225 19.75 -12.29 -23.02
N LYS A 226 20.73 -12.84 -23.75
CA LYS A 226 20.51 -13.44 -25.06
C LYS A 226 19.46 -14.57 -25.01
N GLU A 227 19.52 -15.39 -23.95
CA GLU A 227 18.54 -16.46 -23.77
C GLU A 227 17.14 -15.87 -23.45
N ALA A 228 17.05 -14.83 -22.63
CA ALA A 228 15.80 -14.14 -22.34
C ALA A 228 15.18 -13.52 -23.61
N ASP A 229 16.01 -12.91 -24.46
CA ASP A 229 15.58 -12.30 -25.72
C ASP A 229 15.14 -13.37 -26.72
N ARG A 230 15.85 -14.52 -26.79
CA ARG A 230 15.44 -15.69 -27.59
C ARG A 230 14.06 -16.20 -27.17
N ILE A 231 13.88 -16.37 -25.89
CA ILE A 231 12.61 -16.84 -25.30
C ILE A 231 11.50 -15.84 -25.62
N ASN A 232 11.75 -14.53 -25.50
CA ASN A 232 10.77 -13.51 -25.86
C ASN A 232 10.42 -13.55 -27.36
N GLY A 233 11.40 -13.83 -28.20
CA GLY A 233 11.17 -14.09 -29.64
C GLY A 233 10.22 -15.26 -29.89
N GLU A 234 10.40 -16.37 -29.16
CA GLU A 234 9.50 -17.52 -29.22
C GLU A 234 8.08 -17.18 -28.72
N VAL A 235 7.99 -16.41 -27.61
CA VAL A 235 6.70 -15.92 -27.08
C VAL A 235 5.97 -15.07 -28.13
N LYS A 236 6.65 -14.11 -28.75
CA LYS A 236 6.06 -13.28 -29.83
C LYS A 236 5.59 -14.11 -31.02
N LYS A 237 6.34 -15.16 -31.38
CA LYS A 237 5.90 -16.10 -32.40
C LYS A 237 4.64 -16.85 -31.99
N MET A 238 4.60 -17.33 -30.71
CA MET A 238 3.40 -17.99 -30.16
C MET A 238 2.18 -17.07 -30.23
N ILE A 239 2.32 -15.81 -29.90
CA ILE A 239 1.23 -14.82 -29.94
C ILE A 239 0.73 -14.67 -31.37
N ARG A 240 1.61 -14.46 -32.34
CA ARG A 240 1.23 -14.34 -33.75
C ARG A 240 0.52 -15.59 -34.26
N ASP A 241 1.04 -16.80 -33.95
CA ASP A 241 0.40 -18.04 -34.31
C ASP A 241 -1.00 -18.17 -33.68
N ALA A 242 -1.16 -17.73 -32.41
CA ALA A 242 -2.45 -17.76 -31.71
C ALA A 242 -3.45 -16.77 -32.32
N ILE A 243 -2.99 -15.55 -32.68
CA ILE A 243 -3.81 -14.56 -33.40
C ILE A 243 -4.24 -15.11 -34.76
N ALA A 244 -3.33 -15.68 -35.54
CA ALA A 244 -3.65 -16.26 -36.85
C ALA A 244 -4.67 -17.41 -36.72
N ALA A 245 -4.51 -18.30 -35.72
CA ALA A 245 -5.45 -19.39 -35.48
C ALA A 245 -6.85 -18.88 -35.05
N ALA A 246 -6.92 -17.85 -34.19
CA ALA A 246 -8.17 -17.24 -33.75
C ALA A 246 -8.86 -16.52 -34.92
N ASN A 247 -8.13 -15.77 -35.74
CA ASN A 247 -8.65 -15.08 -36.93
C ASN A 247 -9.20 -16.07 -37.96
N LYS A 248 -8.53 -17.22 -38.14
CA LYS A 248 -9.03 -18.30 -39.02
C LYS A 248 -10.33 -18.91 -38.51
N LYS A 249 -10.46 -19.12 -37.20
CA LYS A 249 -11.73 -19.58 -36.57
C LYS A 249 -12.85 -18.54 -36.74
N ALA A 250 -12.53 -17.25 -36.71
CA ALA A 250 -13.50 -16.16 -36.89
C ALA A 250 -13.87 -15.90 -38.37
N GLY A 251 -13.40 -16.72 -39.34
CA GLY A 251 -13.77 -16.63 -40.75
C GLY A 251 -13.10 -15.47 -41.52
N LYS A 252 -12.11 -14.79 -40.95
CA LYS A 252 -11.30 -13.78 -41.67
C LYS A 252 -10.11 -14.44 -42.33
N THR A 253 -10.13 -14.52 -43.66
CA THR A 253 -8.98 -14.96 -44.46
C THR A 253 -7.94 -13.82 -44.43
N THR A 254 -6.81 -14.06 -43.82
CA THR A 254 -5.68 -13.14 -43.85
C THR A 254 -5.08 -13.11 -45.28
N THR A 255 -5.30 -12.05 -46.00
CA THR A 255 -4.54 -11.75 -47.23
C THR A 255 -3.09 -11.53 -46.81
N LYS A 256 -2.18 -12.33 -47.33
CA LYS A 256 -0.72 -12.16 -47.18
C LYS A 256 -0.30 -10.83 -47.82
N THR A 257 -0.28 -9.79 -47.02
CA THR A 257 0.39 -8.54 -47.40
C THR A 257 1.77 -8.54 -46.78
N THR A 258 2.80 -8.48 -47.59
CA THR A 258 4.24 -8.55 -47.29
C THR A 258 4.80 -7.26 -46.68
N THR A 259 4.09 -6.64 -45.76
CA THR A 259 4.60 -5.57 -44.91
C THR A 259 4.20 -5.89 -43.48
N ALA A 260 5.16 -5.78 -42.53
CA ALA A 260 5.00 -6.11 -41.12
C ALA A 260 3.93 -5.23 -40.42
N SER A 261 2.67 -5.42 -40.82
CA SER A 261 1.52 -4.82 -40.15
C SER A 261 1.20 -5.63 -38.90
N LYS A 262 0.99 -4.94 -37.78
CA LYS A 262 0.51 -5.52 -36.52
C LYS A 262 -0.74 -6.36 -36.79
N GLU A 263 -0.64 -7.68 -36.58
CA GLU A 263 -1.81 -8.55 -36.66
C GLU A 263 -2.62 -8.38 -35.37
N ASP A 264 -3.82 -7.82 -35.50
CA ASP A 264 -4.76 -7.69 -34.39
C ASP A 264 -5.74 -8.87 -34.37
N PHE A 265 -6.24 -9.23 -33.17
CA PHE A 265 -7.30 -10.20 -33.03
C PHE A 265 -8.59 -9.74 -33.73
N ALA A 266 -9.17 -10.59 -34.56
CA ALA A 266 -10.56 -10.42 -35.02
C ALA A 266 -11.48 -10.84 -33.88
N LEU A 267 -12.01 -9.87 -33.14
CA LEU A 267 -12.86 -10.14 -31.97
C LEU A 267 -14.27 -10.52 -32.39
N THR A 268 -14.79 -11.64 -31.86
CA THR A 268 -16.23 -11.90 -31.81
C THR A 268 -16.89 -10.96 -30.79
N PRO A 269 -18.22 -10.77 -30.82
CA PRO A 269 -18.92 -9.95 -29.79
C PRO A 269 -18.59 -10.40 -28.36
N GLU A 270 -18.52 -11.70 -28.09
CA GLU A 270 -18.17 -12.26 -26.79
C GLU A 270 -16.71 -11.97 -26.41
N ALA A 271 -15.77 -12.12 -27.34
CA ALA A 271 -14.37 -11.78 -27.13
C ALA A 271 -14.15 -10.28 -26.91
N ALA A 272 -14.94 -9.43 -27.59
CA ALA A 272 -14.90 -7.98 -27.39
C ALA A 272 -15.46 -7.59 -25.99
N ALA A 273 -16.53 -8.24 -25.54
CA ALA A 273 -17.04 -8.06 -24.16
C ALA A 273 -16.00 -8.48 -23.12
N LEU A 274 -15.38 -9.65 -23.29
CA LEU A 274 -14.30 -10.12 -22.40
C LEU A 274 -13.09 -9.19 -22.36
N ALA A 275 -12.69 -8.64 -23.51
CA ALA A 275 -11.61 -7.66 -23.61
C ALA A 275 -11.94 -6.35 -22.86
N LYS A 276 -13.18 -5.89 -22.99
CA LYS A 276 -13.67 -4.70 -22.26
C LYS A 276 -13.64 -4.93 -20.76
N ASP A 277 -14.08 -6.10 -20.29
CA ASP A 277 -14.09 -6.46 -18.89
C ASP A 277 -12.68 -6.61 -18.34
N PHE A 278 -11.76 -7.23 -19.09
CA PHE A 278 -10.35 -7.29 -18.72
C PHE A 278 -9.76 -5.89 -18.56
N LYS A 279 -10.00 -4.99 -19.51
CA LYS A 279 -9.55 -3.60 -19.47
C LYS A 279 -10.10 -2.83 -18.26
N ASN A 280 -11.37 -3.02 -17.93
CA ASN A 280 -12.03 -2.37 -16.78
C ASN A 280 -11.49 -2.84 -15.44
N ASN A 281 -10.83 -4.01 -15.41
CA ASN A 281 -10.16 -4.55 -14.23
C ASN A 281 -8.66 -4.22 -14.16
N LYS A 282 -8.17 -3.26 -14.96
CA LYS A 282 -6.78 -2.78 -14.85
C LYS A 282 -6.48 -2.32 -13.42
N GLY A 283 -5.37 -2.80 -12.84
CA GLY A 283 -4.95 -2.54 -11.46
C GLY A 283 -5.73 -3.30 -10.38
N LYS A 284 -6.68 -4.18 -10.78
CA LYS A 284 -7.53 -4.96 -9.87
C LYS A 284 -7.39 -6.46 -10.07
N LEU A 285 -6.66 -6.91 -11.10
CA LEU A 285 -6.46 -8.34 -11.35
C LEU A 285 -5.76 -9.00 -10.18
N ILE A 286 -6.07 -10.26 -9.93
CA ILE A 286 -5.46 -11.03 -8.86
C ILE A 286 -4.02 -11.44 -9.23
N TRP A 287 -3.22 -11.77 -8.24
CA TRP A 287 -1.90 -12.35 -8.45
C TRP A 287 -1.99 -13.72 -9.10
N PRO A 288 -1.06 -14.07 -10.02
CA PRO A 288 -0.99 -15.39 -10.66
C PRO A 288 -0.62 -16.53 -9.70
N VAL A 289 -0.31 -16.22 -8.46
CA VAL A 289 -0.05 -17.14 -7.34
C VAL A 289 -0.73 -16.63 -6.08
N GLU A 290 -0.88 -17.49 -5.07
CA GLU A 290 -1.43 -17.07 -3.78
C GLU A 290 -0.46 -16.19 -2.99
N LYS A 291 0.84 -16.55 -2.98
CA LYS A 291 1.91 -15.86 -2.27
C LYS A 291 3.12 -15.68 -3.18
N GLY A 292 3.56 -14.48 -3.38
CA GLY A 292 4.74 -14.18 -4.20
C GLY A 292 5.31 -12.80 -3.91
N ILE A 293 6.51 -12.56 -4.42
CA ILE A 293 7.17 -11.24 -4.46
C ILE A 293 7.72 -11.01 -5.85
N VAL A 294 7.64 -9.76 -6.32
CA VAL A 294 8.30 -9.36 -7.59
C VAL A 294 9.79 -9.21 -7.32
N ILE A 295 10.60 -10.03 -7.98
CA ILE A 295 12.06 -9.97 -7.91
C ILE A 295 12.66 -9.15 -9.05
N ASN A 296 12.03 -9.18 -10.23
CA ASN A 296 12.40 -8.36 -11.36
C ASN A 296 11.17 -7.71 -11.98
N LYS A 297 11.19 -6.38 -12.05
CA LYS A 297 10.15 -5.55 -12.68
C LYS A 297 10.32 -5.52 -14.19
N HIS A 298 9.24 -5.29 -14.90
CA HIS A 298 9.25 -5.06 -16.34
C HIS A 298 10.11 -3.83 -16.72
N GLY A 299 10.76 -3.92 -17.89
CA GLY A 299 11.49 -2.80 -18.50
C GLY A 299 13.00 -3.00 -18.61
N THR A 300 13.65 -2.01 -19.20
CA THR A 300 15.10 -2.01 -19.46
C THR A 300 15.81 -1.14 -18.43
N ARG A 301 16.86 -1.68 -17.82
CA ARG A 301 17.67 -0.96 -16.83
C ARG A 301 19.12 -1.41 -16.85
N GLN A 302 20.02 -0.53 -16.39
CA GLN A 302 21.41 -0.90 -16.16
C GLN A 302 21.55 -1.88 -15.01
N HIS A 303 22.50 -2.79 -15.13
CA HIS A 303 22.80 -3.73 -14.02
C HIS A 303 23.40 -2.94 -12.84
N PRO A 304 22.90 -3.13 -11.60
CA PRO A 304 23.31 -2.32 -10.45
C PRO A 304 24.82 -2.38 -10.14
N GLN A 305 25.47 -3.53 -10.36
CA GLN A 305 26.88 -3.72 -10.08
C GLN A 305 27.78 -3.57 -11.32
N PHE A 306 27.20 -3.63 -12.51
CA PHE A 306 27.90 -3.51 -13.80
C PHE A 306 27.20 -2.49 -14.71
N PRO A 307 27.41 -1.17 -14.50
CA PRO A 307 26.65 -0.11 -15.19
C PRO A 307 26.77 -0.17 -16.72
N ASN A 308 27.84 -0.75 -17.26
CA ASN A 308 28.08 -0.94 -18.69
C ASN A 308 27.25 -2.10 -19.28
N VAL A 309 26.45 -2.81 -18.44
CA VAL A 309 25.60 -3.91 -18.88
C VAL A 309 24.13 -3.51 -18.70
N THR A 310 23.41 -3.47 -19.81
CA THR A 310 21.97 -3.23 -19.84
C THR A 310 21.25 -4.57 -19.80
N GLN A 311 20.18 -4.65 -19.03
CA GLN A 311 19.29 -5.81 -18.94
C GLN A 311 17.87 -5.40 -19.29
N THR A 312 17.21 -6.20 -20.12
CA THR A 312 15.78 -6.04 -20.47
C THR A 312 14.99 -7.17 -19.83
N PHE A 313 14.00 -6.81 -19.03
CA PHE A 313 13.09 -7.73 -18.37
C PHE A 313 11.73 -7.69 -19.06
N HIS A 314 11.40 -8.77 -19.75
CA HIS A 314 10.10 -8.98 -20.38
C HIS A 314 9.12 -9.49 -19.31
N GLY A 315 8.00 -8.79 -19.14
CA GLY A 315 7.05 -9.06 -18.05
C GLY A 315 7.65 -8.82 -16.67
N VAL A 316 7.07 -9.43 -15.65
CA VAL A 316 7.60 -9.44 -14.27
C VAL A 316 8.09 -10.83 -13.90
N GLU A 317 9.16 -10.88 -13.13
CA GLU A 317 9.62 -12.14 -12.52
C GLU A 317 9.21 -12.18 -11.06
N ILE A 318 8.57 -13.28 -10.67
CA ILE A 318 7.98 -13.48 -9.36
C ILE A 318 8.62 -14.70 -8.70
N ALA A 319 9.11 -14.52 -7.46
CA ALA A 319 9.51 -15.63 -6.59
C ALA A 319 8.31 -16.06 -5.74
N THR A 320 8.15 -17.39 -5.60
CA THR A 320 7.06 -17.97 -4.82
C THR A 320 7.54 -19.19 -4.04
N SER A 321 6.64 -19.83 -3.28
CA SER A 321 6.95 -21.06 -2.53
C SER A 321 7.18 -22.25 -3.47
N ALA A 322 7.92 -23.26 -2.99
CA ALA A 322 8.11 -24.49 -3.72
C ALA A 322 6.77 -25.13 -4.10
N ASN A 323 6.67 -25.62 -5.33
CA ASN A 323 5.46 -26.26 -5.88
C ASN A 323 4.19 -25.39 -5.82
N ALA A 324 4.35 -24.06 -5.87
CA ALA A 324 3.22 -23.14 -5.87
C ALA A 324 2.31 -23.37 -7.09
N LYS A 325 1.00 -23.30 -6.85
CA LYS A 325 -0.03 -23.41 -7.88
C LYS A 325 -0.14 -22.12 -8.68
N ALA A 326 -0.07 -22.28 -10.00
CA ALA A 326 -0.38 -21.19 -10.93
C ALA A 326 -1.89 -21.07 -11.08
N ARG A 327 -2.41 -19.84 -11.07
CA ARG A 327 -3.84 -19.60 -11.22
C ARG A 327 -4.12 -18.51 -12.25
N ALA A 328 -5.22 -18.66 -12.99
CA ALA A 328 -5.66 -17.67 -13.96
C ALA A 328 -5.99 -16.35 -13.26
N VAL A 329 -5.42 -15.24 -13.75
CA VAL A 329 -5.64 -13.90 -13.17
C VAL A 329 -7.00 -13.33 -13.54
N PHE A 330 -7.63 -13.85 -14.62
CA PHE A 330 -8.93 -13.45 -15.12
C PHE A 330 -9.56 -14.58 -15.96
N ASN A 331 -10.88 -14.45 -16.24
CA ASN A 331 -11.59 -15.38 -17.13
C ASN A 331 -10.99 -15.34 -18.54
N GLY A 332 -10.92 -16.48 -19.22
CA GLY A 332 -10.36 -16.56 -20.56
C GLY A 332 -10.36 -17.94 -21.16
N GLU A 333 -9.74 -18.09 -22.32
CA GLU A 333 -9.55 -19.36 -23.01
C GLU A 333 -8.05 -19.66 -23.13
N VAL A 334 -7.64 -20.89 -22.91
CA VAL A 334 -6.25 -21.34 -23.11
C VAL A 334 -5.94 -21.40 -24.60
N LEU A 335 -5.29 -20.37 -25.11
CA LEU A 335 -4.98 -20.25 -26.54
C LEU A 335 -3.90 -21.21 -26.99
N LYS A 336 -2.85 -21.38 -26.17
CA LYS A 336 -1.71 -22.21 -26.52
C LYS A 336 -0.96 -22.68 -25.28
N ILE A 337 -0.45 -23.89 -25.34
CA ILE A 337 0.51 -24.47 -24.40
C ILE A 337 1.75 -24.82 -25.17
N GLN A 338 2.91 -24.41 -24.68
CA GLN A 338 4.17 -24.73 -25.36
C GLN A 338 5.26 -25.15 -24.39
N GLN A 339 5.98 -26.22 -24.76
CA GLN A 339 7.26 -26.55 -24.18
C GLN A 339 8.33 -25.68 -24.82
N ILE A 340 9.05 -24.92 -24.01
CA ILE A 340 10.12 -24.04 -24.49
C ILE A 340 11.44 -24.80 -24.44
N LYS A 341 12.22 -24.72 -25.51
CA LYS A 341 13.52 -25.39 -25.60
C LYS A 341 14.44 -24.92 -24.46
N ASN A 342 14.99 -25.85 -23.73
CA ASN A 342 15.82 -25.61 -22.53
C ASN A 342 15.11 -24.88 -21.39
N ALA A 343 13.77 -24.85 -21.36
CA ALA A 343 12.95 -24.27 -20.32
C ALA A 343 11.71 -25.13 -20.06
N ASN A 344 10.91 -24.76 -19.05
CA ASN A 344 9.69 -25.45 -18.73
C ASN A 344 8.51 -24.98 -19.60
N LYS A 345 7.31 -25.47 -19.32
CA LYS A 345 6.11 -25.14 -20.09
C LYS A 345 5.66 -23.70 -19.86
N ALA A 346 5.04 -23.15 -20.90
CA ALA A 346 4.33 -21.86 -20.84
C ALA A 346 2.87 -22.07 -21.24
N VAL A 347 1.96 -21.39 -20.54
CA VAL A 347 0.53 -21.34 -20.84
C VAL A 347 0.15 -19.92 -21.22
N MET A 348 -0.56 -19.81 -22.34
CA MET A 348 -1.10 -18.56 -22.87
C MET A 348 -2.61 -18.56 -22.73
N ILE A 349 -3.16 -17.57 -22.02
CA ILE A 349 -4.60 -17.39 -21.84
C ILE A 349 -5.02 -16.10 -22.54
N GLY A 350 -6.03 -16.21 -23.39
CA GLY A 350 -6.63 -15.09 -24.11
C GLY A 350 -7.83 -14.52 -23.36
N HIS A 351 -7.92 -13.20 -23.37
CA HIS A 351 -8.99 -12.39 -22.76
C HIS A 351 -9.52 -11.39 -23.78
N GLY A 352 -9.92 -11.89 -24.95
CA GLY A 352 -10.21 -11.09 -26.14
C GLY A 352 -8.92 -10.69 -26.87
N ASP A 353 -8.62 -9.38 -26.99
CA ASP A 353 -7.36 -8.87 -27.55
C ASP A 353 -6.22 -8.74 -26.51
N TYR A 354 -6.49 -9.12 -25.25
CA TYR A 354 -5.48 -9.24 -24.20
C TYR A 354 -5.04 -10.68 -24.01
N ILE A 355 -3.77 -10.85 -23.67
CA ILE A 355 -3.15 -12.17 -23.45
C ILE A 355 -2.35 -12.11 -22.15
N THR A 356 -2.52 -13.13 -21.30
CA THR A 356 -1.62 -13.38 -20.17
C THR A 356 -0.81 -14.64 -20.40
N ILE A 357 0.48 -14.61 -20.04
CA ILE A 357 1.40 -15.73 -20.24
C ILE A 357 2.03 -16.08 -18.91
N TYR A 358 1.93 -17.36 -18.56
CA TYR A 358 2.48 -17.97 -17.36
C TYR A 358 3.65 -18.86 -17.75
N TYR A 359 4.82 -18.48 -17.29
CA TYR A 359 6.06 -19.12 -17.68
C TYR A 359 6.63 -19.99 -16.56
N ASN A 360 7.40 -21.03 -16.91
CA ASN A 360 8.09 -21.91 -15.98
C ASN A 360 7.15 -22.87 -15.20
N LEU A 361 6.16 -23.46 -15.90
CA LEU A 361 5.27 -24.46 -15.34
C LEU A 361 5.87 -25.87 -15.47
N ALA A 362 5.96 -26.59 -14.35
CA ALA A 362 6.39 -27.98 -14.30
C ALA A 362 5.27 -28.93 -14.76
N SER A 363 4.05 -28.71 -14.27
CA SER A 363 2.86 -29.50 -14.63
C SER A 363 1.71 -28.57 -15.01
N LEU A 364 0.75 -29.10 -15.74
CA LEU A 364 -0.42 -28.39 -16.23
C LEU A 364 -1.68 -29.08 -15.75
N SER A 365 -2.68 -28.30 -15.37
CA SER A 365 -4.03 -28.71 -14.99
C SER A 365 -5.06 -28.37 -16.08
N VAL A 366 -4.61 -27.79 -17.19
CA VAL A 366 -5.46 -27.36 -18.32
C VAL A 366 -4.89 -27.78 -19.65
N LYS A 367 -5.75 -27.83 -20.68
CA LYS A 367 -5.43 -28.15 -22.07
C LYS A 367 -5.72 -26.94 -22.97
N GLN A 368 -5.15 -26.92 -24.16
CA GLN A 368 -5.46 -25.93 -25.19
C GLN A 368 -6.95 -25.99 -25.57
N GLY A 369 -7.60 -24.84 -25.58
CA GLY A 369 -9.03 -24.68 -25.84
C GLY A 369 -9.90 -24.70 -24.59
N ASP A 370 -9.35 -25.00 -23.39
CA ASP A 370 -10.11 -24.97 -22.16
C ASP A 370 -10.49 -23.51 -21.80
N VAL A 371 -11.74 -23.32 -21.39
CA VAL A 371 -12.20 -22.08 -20.78
C VAL A 371 -11.85 -22.10 -19.31
N VAL A 372 -11.19 -21.04 -18.83
CA VAL A 372 -10.76 -20.89 -17.44
C VAL A 372 -11.44 -19.72 -16.79
N THR A 373 -11.73 -19.85 -15.50
CA THR A 373 -12.29 -18.79 -14.66
C THR A 373 -11.21 -18.15 -13.79
N THR A 374 -11.49 -16.95 -13.31
CA THR A 374 -10.60 -16.24 -12.38
C THR A 374 -10.32 -17.09 -11.14
N LYS A 375 -9.05 -17.18 -10.73
CA LYS A 375 -8.51 -18.02 -9.64
C LYS A 375 -8.42 -19.52 -9.95
N GLN A 376 -8.91 -20.00 -11.08
CA GLN A 376 -8.77 -21.41 -11.45
C GLN A 376 -7.30 -21.81 -11.53
N GLU A 377 -6.96 -22.98 -10.98
CA GLU A 377 -5.62 -23.58 -11.09
C GLU A 377 -5.34 -24.00 -12.54
N ILE A 378 -4.21 -23.55 -13.08
CA ILE A 378 -3.76 -23.87 -14.45
C ILE A 378 -2.54 -24.78 -14.48
N GLY A 379 -1.91 -25.02 -13.33
CA GLY A 379 -0.75 -25.88 -13.19
C GLY A 379 0.09 -25.57 -11.96
N THR A 380 1.30 -26.13 -11.93
CA THR A 380 2.26 -25.94 -10.82
C THR A 380 3.55 -25.37 -11.38
N PHE A 381 4.11 -24.36 -10.73
CA PHE A 381 5.40 -23.79 -11.13
C PHE A 381 6.56 -24.72 -10.81
N PHE A 382 7.58 -24.66 -11.64
CA PHE A 382 8.79 -25.46 -11.48
C PHE A 382 9.65 -24.94 -10.33
N THR A 383 10.03 -25.84 -9.45
CA THR A 383 10.99 -25.60 -8.39
C THR A 383 12.35 -26.15 -8.80
N HIS A 384 13.35 -25.27 -8.82
CA HIS A 384 14.70 -25.69 -9.23
C HIS A 384 15.29 -26.70 -8.21
N PRO A 385 15.68 -27.91 -8.61
CA PRO A 385 16.02 -28.98 -7.68
C PRO A 385 17.25 -28.69 -6.81
N VAL A 386 18.23 -27.95 -7.36
CA VAL A 386 19.48 -27.62 -6.65
C VAL A 386 19.32 -26.43 -5.72
N THR A 387 18.61 -25.36 -6.18
CA THR A 387 18.48 -24.11 -5.41
C THR A 387 17.23 -24.05 -4.56
N GLY A 388 16.26 -24.95 -4.76
CA GLY A 388 14.96 -24.93 -4.12
C GLY A 388 14.11 -23.68 -4.45
N LYS A 389 14.58 -22.80 -5.35
CA LYS A 389 13.88 -21.60 -5.75
C LYS A 389 12.79 -21.89 -6.77
N THR A 390 11.65 -21.23 -6.61
CA THR A 390 10.52 -21.26 -7.55
C THR A 390 10.30 -19.83 -8.05
N ASN A 391 10.89 -19.54 -9.21
CA ASN A 391 10.71 -18.26 -9.89
C ASN A 391 9.96 -18.50 -11.19
N PHE A 392 9.06 -17.60 -11.54
CA PHE A 392 8.35 -17.64 -12.81
C PHE A 392 8.20 -16.26 -13.42
N LYS A 393 7.99 -16.21 -14.74
CA LYS A 393 7.67 -14.94 -15.43
C LYS A 393 6.19 -14.88 -15.71
N PHE A 394 5.62 -13.70 -15.51
CA PHE A 394 4.26 -13.35 -15.87
C PHE A 394 4.27 -12.17 -16.82
N LEU A 395 3.60 -12.31 -17.97
CA LEU A 395 3.57 -11.32 -19.02
C LEU A 395 2.12 -10.98 -19.35
N VAL A 396 1.90 -9.73 -19.75
CA VAL A 396 0.63 -9.23 -20.26
C VAL A 396 0.87 -8.59 -21.62
N TYR A 397 0.05 -8.97 -22.60
CA TYR A 397 0.10 -8.39 -23.95
C TYR A 397 -1.27 -7.86 -24.33
N LYS A 398 -1.26 -6.85 -25.19
CA LYS A 398 -2.43 -6.47 -26.00
C LYS A 398 -2.05 -6.71 -27.45
N ASN A 399 -2.74 -7.63 -28.11
CA ASN A 399 -2.31 -8.16 -29.42
C ASN A 399 -0.84 -8.64 -29.32
N ASP A 400 0.07 -8.06 -30.12
CA ASP A 400 1.50 -8.34 -30.09
C ASP A 400 2.34 -7.36 -29.26
N THR A 401 1.68 -6.38 -28.62
CA THR A 401 2.34 -5.34 -27.81
C THR A 401 2.44 -5.77 -26.35
N GLU A 402 3.67 -5.82 -25.85
CA GLU A 402 3.95 -6.12 -24.43
C GLU A 402 3.54 -4.96 -23.54
N LEU A 403 2.85 -5.27 -22.44
CA LEU A 403 2.39 -4.32 -21.43
C LEU A 403 3.10 -4.58 -20.09
N ASN A 404 3.20 -3.55 -19.24
CA ASN A 404 3.74 -3.73 -17.90
C ASN A 404 2.72 -4.43 -16.99
N PRO A 405 2.99 -5.65 -16.50
CA PRO A 405 2.04 -6.38 -15.64
C PRO A 405 1.73 -5.70 -14.31
N GLU A 406 2.64 -4.86 -13.79
CA GLU A 406 2.42 -4.11 -12.53
C GLU A 406 1.23 -3.15 -12.63
N ASP A 407 0.92 -2.66 -13.84
CA ASP A 407 -0.24 -1.79 -14.07
C ASP A 407 -1.58 -2.53 -13.99
N TRP A 408 -1.57 -3.85 -14.08
CA TRP A 408 -2.77 -4.70 -14.20
C TRP A 408 -3.11 -5.43 -12.91
N ILE A 409 -2.10 -5.89 -12.18
CA ILE A 409 -2.25 -6.71 -10.98
C ILE A 409 -2.38 -5.81 -9.74
N TYR A 410 -3.34 -6.14 -8.90
CA TYR A 410 -3.61 -5.40 -7.67
C TYR A 410 -2.39 -5.39 -6.73
N ARG A 411 -1.90 -4.21 -6.41
CA ARG A 411 -0.76 -3.99 -5.48
C ARG A 411 0.48 -4.87 -5.80
N MET A 412 0.84 -4.99 -7.07
CA MET A 412 2.04 -5.70 -7.49
C MET A 412 3.32 -4.87 -7.36
#